data_c63f08f2bde0d22ba4c568802fa13fe4
#
_entry.id   c63f08f2bde0d22ba4c568802fa13fe4
#
_cell.length_a   1.000
_cell.length_b   1.000
_cell.length_c   1.000
_cell.angle_alpha   90.00
_cell.angle_beta   90.00
_cell.angle_gamma   90.00
#
_symmetry.space_group_name_H-M   'P 1'
#
loop_
_entity.id
_entity.type
_entity.pdbx_description
1 polymer ?
#
loop_
_entity_poly.entity_id
_entity_poly.type
_entity_poly.pdbx_seq_one_letter_code
_entity_poly.pdbx_strand_id
1 'polypeptide(L)'
;NVKKCWNLGYCGMGCPTNAKQSMLVTTIPQSLSHGGELLYLARAERLLLDGDKVTGIECVGMDELCVQPNGRKILVKAKHYVLAGGGINSPALLMRSDVPDPHKRAGQRTFLHTVNFSAALFDEVINPFYGAPQSIYSDHFQWDDGVSGRMSYKLEVPPLQPALTATLLGRFGIDNALRMEQLPHTNVMLALMRDGFHPDSAVGKVELRGDGSPVLDYQMTDYTWDGIRRAYHTMAEIQFAAGAKSVLPLHADAEYVPTLAKARELIDNLSLEIYRTRLGCAHVMGGCGMSEDPKLGVTDSLGRHHQLRNLSIHDGSLFPTSIGANPQLSVYGLTAQLASQLAERLKSA
;
A
#
# COMPACT_ATOMS: atom_id res chain seq x y z
N ASN A 1 18.08 -1.09 -2.72
CA ASN A 1 17.40 -2.28 -2.19
C ASN A 1 17.52 -3.51 -3.11
N VAL A 2 18.46 -3.52 -4.01
CA VAL A 2 18.72 -4.58 -5.00
C VAL A 2 20.21 -4.89 -5.05
N LYS A 3 20.59 -6.19 -5.07
CA LYS A 3 21.96 -6.64 -5.13
C LYS A 3 22.11 -7.69 -6.23
N LYS A 4 23.00 -7.44 -7.22
CA LYS A 4 23.26 -8.33 -8.36
C LYS A 4 21.97 -8.69 -9.12
N CYS A 5 21.17 -7.69 -9.50
CA CYS A 5 19.92 -7.87 -10.23
C CYS A 5 20.18 -8.40 -11.66
N TRP A 6 19.39 -9.37 -12.09
CA TRP A 6 19.41 -9.95 -13.45
C TRP A 6 18.36 -9.31 -14.37
N ASN A 7 17.68 -8.24 -13.92
CA ASN A 7 16.66 -7.54 -14.71
C ASN A 7 15.47 -8.40 -15.15
N LEU A 8 15.08 -9.38 -14.35
CA LEU A 8 14.01 -10.33 -14.72
C LEU A 8 12.59 -9.75 -14.60
N GLY A 9 12.39 -8.57 -14.04
CA GLY A 9 11.07 -7.96 -13.87
C GLY A 9 10.16 -8.60 -12.80
N TYR A 10 10.62 -9.61 -12.05
CA TYR A 10 9.82 -10.41 -11.11
C TYR A 10 9.73 -9.83 -9.69
N CYS A 11 10.04 -8.55 -9.48
CA CYS A 11 10.13 -7.98 -8.12
C CYS A 11 8.81 -8.05 -7.34
N GLY A 12 7.67 -7.95 -8.02
CA GLY A 12 6.33 -8.05 -7.44
C GLY A 12 5.80 -9.48 -7.29
N MET A 13 6.43 -10.45 -7.98
CA MET A 13 6.00 -11.86 -8.03
C MET A 13 6.88 -12.81 -7.23
N GLY A 14 7.86 -12.28 -6.51
CA GLY A 14 8.93 -13.05 -5.89
C GLY A 14 10.19 -13.08 -6.76
N CYS A 15 11.29 -12.59 -6.20
CA CYS A 15 12.56 -12.50 -6.92
C CYS A 15 13.28 -13.86 -6.93
N PRO A 16 13.38 -14.57 -8.07
CA PRO A 16 13.92 -15.93 -8.10
C PRO A 16 15.43 -15.99 -7.82
N THR A 17 16.13 -14.86 -7.92
CA THR A 17 17.57 -14.76 -7.66
C THR A 17 17.91 -14.16 -6.29
N ASN A 18 16.92 -13.85 -5.44
CA ASN A 18 17.09 -13.11 -4.19
C ASN A 18 17.84 -11.77 -4.35
N ALA A 19 17.86 -11.20 -5.55
CA ALA A 19 18.47 -9.90 -5.81
C ALA A 19 17.74 -8.77 -5.09
N LYS A 20 16.38 -8.86 -4.97
CA LYS A 20 15.56 -7.97 -4.14
C LYS A 20 15.90 -8.22 -2.67
N GLN A 21 16.46 -7.22 -2.01
CA GLN A 21 16.86 -7.29 -0.60
C GLN A 21 15.66 -7.04 0.31
N SER A 22 14.71 -7.98 0.30
CA SER A 22 13.53 -7.99 1.19
C SER A 22 13.90 -8.41 2.61
N MET A 23 12.98 -8.26 3.55
CA MET A 23 13.16 -8.71 4.94
C MET A 23 13.47 -10.20 5.03
N LEU A 24 12.98 -11.02 4.08
CA LEU A 24 13.24 -12.46 4.00
C LEU A 24 14.73 -12.80 3.88
N VAL A 25 15.50 -11.96 3.18
CA VAL A 25 16.93 -12.21 2.91
C VAL A 25 17.86 -11.25 3.67
N THR A 26 17.31 -10.37 4.50
CA THR A 26 18.06 -9.36 5.28
C THR A 26 17.75 -9.45 6.78
N THR A 27 16.77 -8.73 7.26
CA THR A 27 16.50 -8.55 8.70
C THR A 27 16.02 -9.81 9.40
N ILE A 28 15.22 -10.67 8.74
CA ILE A 28 14.76 -11.93 9.36
C ILE A 28 15.94 -12.86 9.63
N PRO A 29 16.81 -13.22 8.65
CA PRO A 29 17.99 -14.03 8.91
C PRO A 29 18.93 -13.41 9.94
N GLN A 30 19.10 -12.09 9.92
CA GLN A 30 19.91 -11.38 10.92
C GLN A 30 19.32 -11.50 12.32
N SER A 31 18.01 -11.33 12.49
CA SER A 31 17.35 -11.53 13.77
C SER A 31 17.54 -12.95 14.31
N LEU A 32 17.35 -13.97 13.45
CA LEU A 32 17.54 -15.35 13.84
C LEU A 32 18.99 -15.63 14.23
N SER A 33 19.99 -15.06 13.54
CA SER A 33 21.41 -15.22 13.90
C SER A 33 21.81 -14.59 15.24
N HIS A 34 20.98 -13.66 15.76
CA HIS A 34 21.13 -13.05 17.08
C HIS A 34 20.23 -13.69 18.15
N GLY A 35 19.69 -14.87 17.90
CA GLY A 35 18.85 -15.61 18.86
C GLY A 35 17.36 -15.21 18.84
N GLY A 36 16.93 -14.45 17.85
CA GLY A 36 15.50 -14.23 17.63
C GLY A 36 14.81 -15.53 17.20
N GLU A 37 13.54 -15.65 17.53
CA GLU A 37 12.70 -16.79 17.12
C GLU A 37 11.62 -16.33 16.15
N LEU A 38 11.28 -17.17 15.16
CA LEU A 38 10.23 -16.91 14.20
C LEU A 38 9.12 -17.96 14.33
N LEU A 39 7.97 -17.53 14.83
CA LEU A 39 6.74 -18.31 14.80
C LEU A 39 5.96 -17.94 13.53
N TYR A 40 5.90 -18.83 12.56
CA TYR A 40 5.16 -18.68 11.33
C TYR A 40 3.95 -19.62 11.26
N LEU A 41 3.06 -19.46 10.29
CA LEU A 41 1.78 -20.16 10.21
C LEU A 41 0.97 -20.00 11.52
N ALA A 42 1.05 -18.81 12.10
CA ALA A 42 0.33 -18.45 13.31
C ALA A 42 -0.32 -17.07 13.13
N ARG A 43 -1.65 -17.01 13.23
CA ARG A 43 -2.42 -15.78 13.13
C ARG A 43 -2.75 -15.26 14.52
N ALA A 44 -2.38 -14.00 14.81
CA ALA A 44 -2.78 -13.33 16.04
C ALA A 44 -4.28 -13.03 16.01
N GLU A 45 -5.01 -13.55 16.98
CA GLU A 45 -6.46 -13.39 17.08
C GLU A 45 -6.83 -12.27 18.06
N ARG A 46 -6.19 -12.28 19.25
CA ARG A 46 -6.57 -11.38 20.34
C ARG A 46 -5.39 -11.07 21.27
N LEU A 47 -5.33 -9.84 21.75
CA LEU A 47 -4.50 -9.43 22.88
C LEU A 47 -5.28 -9.75 24.18
N LEU A 48 -4.61 -10.35 25.15
CA LEU A 48 -5.15 -10.54 26.49
C LEU A 48 -4.73 -9.36 27.37
N LEU A 49 -5.67 -8.77 28.07
CA LEU A 49 -5.46 -7.55 28.84
C LEU A 49 -5.66 -7.81 30.34
N ASP A 50 -4.87 -7.12 31.15
CA ASP A 50 -5.07 -6.97 32.60
C ASP A 50 -4.78 -5.50 32.96
N GLY A 51 -5.84 -4.74 33.23
CA GLY A 51 -5.77 -3.31 33.41
C GLY A 51 -5.12 -2.59 32.22
N ASP A 52 -4.01 -1.91 32.46
CA ASP A 52 -3.23 -1.16 31.48
C ASP A 52 -2.10 -1.97 30.82
N LYS A 53 -2.17 -3.31 30.88
CA LYS A 53 -1.14 -4.21 30.35
C LYS A 53 -1.70 -5.27 29.41
N VAL A 54 -0.93 -5.56 28.36
CA VAL A 54 -1.05 -6.80 27.60
C VAL A 54 -0.34 -7.92 28.37
N THR A 55 -1.03 -9.03 28.62
CA THR A 55 -0.51 -10.22 29.31
C THR A 55 -0.20 -11.38 28.40
N GLY A 56 -0.69 -11.33 27.16
CA GLY A 56 -0.45 -12.35 26.15
C GLY A 56 -1.09 -12.01 24.81
N ILE A 57 -0.69 -12.75 23.78
CA ILE A 57 -1.37 -12.78 22.48
C ILE A 57 -1.89 -14.19 22.24
N GLU A 58 -3.18 -14.32 22.07
CA GLU A 58 -3.77 -15.56 21.55
C GLU A 58 -3.59 -15.64 20.06
N CYS A 59 -2.99 -16.73 19.60
CA CYS A 59 -2.82 -17.04 18.18
C CYS A 59 -3.46 -18.36 17.85
N VAL A 60 -3.84 -18.52 16.58
CA VAL A 60 -4.29 -19.79 16.01
C VAL A 60 -3.27 -20.25 14.97
N GLY A 61 -2.93 -21.56 15.03
CA GLY A 61 -2.11 -22.18 14.00
C GLY A 61 -2.88 -22.26 12.68
N MET A 62 -2.19 -21.99 11.57
CA MET A 62 -2.73 -22.03 10.22
C MET A 62 -2.25 -23.27 9.46
N ASP A 63 -2.96 -23.64 8.41
CA ASP A 63 -2.51 -24.63 7.42
C ASP A 63 -1.29 -24.10 6.62
N GLU A 64 -0.68 -24.96 5.81
CA GLU A 64 0.51 -24.63 5.01
C GLU A 64 0.26 -23.51 3.99
N LEU A 65 -0.99 -23.30 3.57
CA LEU A 65 -1.38 -22.24 2.65
C LEU A 65 -1.78 -20.93 3.35
N CYS A 66 -1.75 -20.92 4.70
CA CYS A 66 -2.22 -19.78 5.51
C CYS A 66 -3.69 -19.38 5.25
N VAL A 67 -4.53 -20.32 4.82
CA VAL A 67 -5.95 -20.08 4.48
C VAL A 67 -6.87 -20.48 5.64
N GLN A 68 -6.69 -21.67 6.20
CA GLN A 68 -7.56 -22.22 7.22
C GLN A 68 -6.84 -22.44 8.55
N PRO A 69 -7.52 -22.18 9.69
CA PRO A 69 -7.02 -22.59 11.00
C PRO A 69 -6.88 -24.11 11.09
N ASN A 70 -5.76 -24.59 11.65
CA ASN A 70 -5.49 -26.01 11.86
C ASN A 70 -5.92 -26.52 13.26
N GLY A 71 -6.64 -25.71 14.03
CA GLY A 71 -7.14 -26.03 15.36
C GLY A 71 -6.14 -25.86 16.53
N ARG A 72 -4.87 -25.59 16.24
CA ARG A 72 -3.85 -25.33 17.31
C ARG A 72 -4.04 -23.95 17.90
N LYS A 73 -4.13 -23.87 19.23
CA LYS A 73 -4.11 -22.61 19.98
C LYS A 73 -2.71 -22.35 20.53
N ILE A 74 -2.23 -21.15 20.38
CA ILE A 74 -0.88 -20.73 20.79
C ILE A 74 -1.04 -19.48 21.64
N LEU A 75 -0.40 -19.47 22.80
CA LEU A 75 -0.32 -18.30 23.68
C LEU A 75 1.10 -17.77 23.70
N VAL A 76 1.30 -16.57 23.20
CA VAL A 76 2.58 -15.87 23.23
C VAL A 76 2.62 -14.90 24.41
N LYS A 77 3.63 -15.02 25.28
CA LYS A 77 3.83 -14.14 26.44
C LYS A 77 5.16 -13.39 26.29
N ALA A 78 5.15 -12.09 26.59
CA ALA A 78 6.32 -11.26 26.53
C ALA A 78 6.25 -10.13 27.59
N LYS A 79 7.37 -9.47 27.83
CA LYS A 79 7.41 -8.26 28.68
C LYS A 79 6.85 -7.04 27.95
N HIS A 80 7.07 -6.95 26.64
CA HIS A 80 6.61 -5.89 25.76
C HIS A 80 6.13 -6.47 24.42
N TYR A 81 5.10 -5.87 23.85
CA TYR A 81 4.49 -6.29 22.59
C TYR A 81 4.61 -5.18 21.55
N VAL A 82 4.92 -5.56 20.32
CA VAL A 82 5.00 -4.64 19.17
C VAL A 82 4.08 -5.12 18.09
N LEU A 83 3.13 -4.28 17.66
CA LEU A 83 2.32 -4.54 16.51
C LEU A 83 3.02 -4.02 15.25
N ALA A 84 3.05 -4.85 14.22
CA ALA A 84 3.62 -4.54 12.91
C ALA A 84 2.75 -5.12 11.77
N GLY A 85 1.42 -5.13 11.95
CA GLY A 85 0.44 -5.68 11.02
C GLY A 85 0.03 -4.72 9.88
N GLY A 86 0.55 -3.49 9.88
CA GLY A 86 0.23 -2.46 8.88
C GLY A 86 -1.12 -1.79 9.08
N GLY A 87 -1.48 -0.87 8.16
CA GLY A 87 -2.63 0.03 8.28
C GLY A 87 -4.01 -0.62 8.37
N ILE A 88 -4.12 -1.93 8.12
CA ILE A 88 -5.37 -2.68 8.23
C ILE A 88 -5.36 -3.61 9.44
N ASN A 89 -4.31 -4.44 9.58
CA ASN A 89 -4.34 -5.50 10.60
C ASN A 89 -3.96 -5.02 12.00
N SER A 90 -3.10 -4.01 12.15
CA SER A 90 -2.76 -3.45 13.46
C SER A 90 -3.99 -2.83 14.14
N PRO A 91 -4.75 -1.90 13.53
CA PRO A 91 -5.97 -1.41 14.14
C PRO A 91 -7.05 -2.51 14.30
N ALA A 92 -7.15 -3.45 13.36
CA ALA A 92 -8.10 -4.55 13.47
C ALA A 92 -7.82 -5.45 14.67
N LEU A 93 -6.55 -5.73 14.97
CA LEU A 93 -6.19 -6.50 16.16
C LEU A 93 -6.53 -5.75 17.46
N LEU A 94 -6.29 -4.44 17.51
CA LEU A 94 -6.70 -3.62 18.67
C LEU A 94 -8.22 -3.69 18.88
N MET A 95 -9.01 -3.51 17.81
CA MET A 95 -10.47 -3.56 17.89
C MET A 95 -11.01 -4.95 18.28
N ARG A 96 -10.47 -6.05 17.70
CA ARG A 96 -10.85 -7.42 18.08
C ARG A 96 -10.54 -7.75 19.54
N SER A 97 -9.57 -7.07 20.09
CA SER A 97 -9.08 -7.29 21.46
C SER A 97 -9.78 -6.40 22.48
N ASP A 98 -10.75 -5.59 22.06
CA ASP A 98 -11.43 -4.60 22.92
C ASP A 98 -10.43 -3.72 23.69
N VAL A 99 -9.31 -3.34 23.01
CA VAL A 99 -8.31 -2.45 23.62
C VAL A 99 -8.96 -1.11 23.94
N PRO A 100 -8.71 -0.52 25.12
CA PRO A 100 -9.27 0.77 25.47
C PRO A 100 -8.94 1.85 24.42
N ASP A 101 -9.98 2.41 23.82
CA ASP A 101 -9.91 3.48 22.83
C ASP A 101 -10.99 4.54 23.11
N PRO A 102 -10.80 5.35 24.18
CA PRO A 102 -11.83 6.30 24.66
C PRO A 102 -12.19 7.36 23.62
N HIS A 103 -11.32 7.57 22.63
CA HIS A 103 -11.51 8.59 21.60
C HIS A 103 -11.85 8.00 20.22
N LYS A 104 -12.00 6.66 20.12
CA LYS A 104 -12.33 5.93 18.89
C LYS A 104 -11.39 6.26 17.72
N ARG A 105 -10.08 6.15 17.97
CA ARG A 105 -9.04 6.47 17.00
C ARG A 105 -8.50 5.26 16.24
N ALA A 106 -8.59 4.06 16.81
CA ALA A 106 -8.18 2.85 16.10
C ALA A 106 -9.00 2.66 14.81
N GLY A 107 -8.31 2.42 13.72
CA GLY A 107 -8.89 2.26 12.39
C GLY A 107 -9.22 3.56 11.65
N GLN A 108 -9.20 4.71 12.32
CA GLN A 108 -9.53 5.99 11.68
C GLN A 108 -8.35 6.52 10.85
N ARG A 109 -8.66 7.31 9.82
CA ARG A 109 -7.68 7.96 8.96
C ARG A 109 -6.71 6.96 8.33
N THR A 110 -7.25 5.98 7.63
CA THR A 110 -6.47 5.05 6.80
C THR A 110 -6.42 5.57 5.36
N PHE A 111 -5.25 5.58 4.76
CA PHE A 111 -4.96 6.14 3.44
C PHE A 111 -4.51 5.04 2.50
N LEU A 112 -4.95 5.10 1.25
CA LEU A 112 -4.60 4.12 0.24
C LEU A 112 -3.47 4.56 -0.68
N HIS A 113 -3.26 5.88 -0.84
CA HIS A 113 -2.38 6.38 -1.89
C HIS A 113 -2.84 5.82 -3.25
N THR A 114 -4.10 6.12 -3.60
CA THR A 114 -4.82 5.54 -4.74
C THR A 114 -4.06 5.75 -6.04
N VAL A 115 -4.06 4.73 -6.89
CA VAL A 115 -3.32 4.71 -8.16
C VAL A 115 -4.28 4.49 -9.31
N ASN A 116 -4.16 5.28 -10.39
CA ASN A 116 -4.76 5.02 -11.68
C ASN A 116 -3.69 4.78 -12.76
N PHE A 117 -4.08 4.24 -13.89
CA PHE A 117 -3.17 3.72 -14.91
C PHE A 117 -3.56 4.16 -16.31
N SER A 118 -2.57 4.43 -17.17
CA SER A 118 -2.74 4.66 -18.61
C SER A 118 -1.78 3.78 -19.39
N ALA A 119 -2.31 3.02 -20.34
CA ALA A 119 -1.52 2.20 -21.26
C ALA A 119 -1.30 2.93 -22.60
N ALA A 120 -0.20 2.64 -23.26
CA ALA A 120 0.11 3.18 -24.58
C ALA A 120 0.79 2.12 -25.45
N LEU A 121 0.51 2.14 -26.75
CA LEU A 121 1.17 1.28 -27.75
C LEU A 121 2.19 2.09 -28.56
N PHE A 122 3.32 1.45 -28.81
CA PHE A 122 4.44 2.00 -29.58
C PHE A 122 4.78 1.09 -30.77
N ASP A 123 5.43 1.64 -31.79
CA ASP A 123 6.01 0.84 -32.89
C ASP A 123 7.25 0.05 -32.41
N GLU A 124 8.04 0.65 -31.54
CA GLU A 124 9.22 0.05 -30.98
C GLU A 124 8.88 -1.03 -29.96
N VAL A 125 9.79 -1.99 -29.79
CA VAL A 125 9.71 -3.01 -28.75
C VAL A 125 10.12 -2.41 -27.41
N ILE A 126 9.18 -2.32 -26.48
CA ILE A 126 9.38 -1.78 -25.11
C ILE A 126 9.81 -2.88 -24.14
N ASN A 127 9.26 -4.09 -24.28
CA ASN A 127 9.44 -5.22 -23.35
C ASN A 127 9.23 -4.84 -21.88
N PRO A 128 8.05 -4.36 -21.50
CA PRO A 128 7.78 -3.75 -20.19
C PRO A 128 7.85 -4.73 -19.01
N PHE A 129 8.00 -6.01 -19.29
CA PHE A 129 8.16 -7.10 -18.32
C PHE A 129 9.63 -7.39 -18.00
N TYR A 130 10.57 -6.70 -18.61
CA TYR A 130 12.01 -6.85 -18.41
C TYR A 130 12.61 -5.59 -17.78
N GLY A 131 13.61 -5.77 -16.92
CA GLY A 131 14.30 -4.65 -16.27
C GLY A 131 13.96 -4.49 -14.79
N ALA A 132 14.63 -3.52 -14.14
CA ALA A 132 14.31 -3.12 -12.78
C ALA A 132 13.03 -2.27 -12.77
N PRO A 133 12.04 -2.62 -11.93
CA PRO A 133 10.78 -1.89 -11.90
C PRO A 133 10.94 -0.50 -11.31
N GLN A 134 10.08 0.43 -11.74
CA GLN A 134 9.93 1.77 -11.16
C GLN A 134 11.26 2.53 -11.02
N SER A 135 12.16 2.35 -11.98
CA SER A 135 13.46 3.02 -12.01
C SER A 135 13.39 4.47 -12.51
N ILE A 136 12.26 4.85 -13.10
CA ILE A 136 11.97 6.20 -13.59
C ILE A 136 10.66 6.67 -12.97
N TYR A 137 10.65 7.92 -12.48
CA TYR A 137 9.46 8.56 -11.93
C TYR A 137 9.51 10.07 -12.19
N SER A 138 8.38 10.74 -12.03
CA SER A 138 8.29 12.20 -11.98
C SER A 138 7.48 12.62 -10.74
N ASP A 139 8.06 13.49 -9.94
CA ASP A 139 7.42 14.16 -8.81
C ASP A 139 7.02 15.62 -9.13
N HIS A 140 7.15 16.01 -10.40
CA HIS A 140 6.83 17.36 -10.89
C HIS A 140 5.42 17.81 -10.47
N PHE A 141 4.43 16.92 -10.56
CA PHE A 141 3.02 17.21 -10.24
C PHE A 141 2.66 16.96 -8.77
N GLN A 142 3.64 16.61 -7.93
CA GLN A 142 3.34 16.17 -6.56
C GLN A 142 3.04 17.33 -5.61
N TRP A 143 3.59 18.52 -5.88
CA TRP A 143 3.53 19.67 -4.98
C TRP A 143 3.16 20.98 -5.68
N ASP A 144 2.77 20.98 -6.94
CA ASP A 144 2.50 22.16 -7.74
C ASP A 144 1.52 23.15 -7.10
N ASP A 145 0.43 22.62 -6.53
CA ASP A 145 -0.61 23.40 -5.85
C ASP A 145 -0.43 23.42 -4.31
N GLY A 146 0.76 23.02 -3.78
CA GLY A 146 1.02 22.89 -2.36
C GLY A 146 0.17 21.81 -1.68
N VAL A 147 -0.03 21.91 -0.36
CA VAL A 147 -0.82 20.92 0.41
C VAL A 147 -2.31 21.19 0.40
N SER A 148 -2.72 22.44 0.18
CA SER A 148 -4.12 22.91 0.24
C SER A 148 -4.75 23.14 -1.14
N GLY A 149 -3.99 22.91 -2.21
CA GLY A 149 -4.45 23.05 -3.59
C GLY A 149 -5.18 21.80 -4.09
N ARG A 150 -5.26 21.67 -5.42
CA ARG A 150 -5.89 20.51 -6.06
C ARG A 150 -5.14 19.22 -5.74
N MET A 151 -5.83 18.07 -5.88
CA MET A 151 -5.22 16.75 -5.72
C MET A 151 -3.99 16.62 -6.60
N SER A 152 -2.84 16.48 -6.00
CA SER A 152 -1.55 16.27 -6.67
C SER A 152 -1.25 14.79 -6.83
N TYR A 153 -0.31 14.44 -7.72
CA TYR A 153 0.07 13.06 -7.99
C TYR A 153 1.54 12.95 -8.40
N LYS A 154 2.09 11.77 -8.16
CA LYS A 154 3.39 11.35 -8.63
C LYS A 154 3.23 10.37 -9.78
N LEU A 155 4.06 10.45 -10.83
CA LEU A 155 4.04 9.52 -11.95
C LEU A 155 5.14 8.48 -11.84
N GLU A 156 4.83 7.23 -12.15
CA GLU A 156 5.78 6.12 -12.19
C GLU A 156 5.48 5.17 -13.35
N VAL A 157 6.45 4.30 -13.67
CA VAL A 157 6.32 3.26 -14.69
C VAL A 157 6.42 1.90 -14.00
N PRO A 158 5.31 1.14 -13.84
CA PRO A 158 5.33 -0.16 -13.20
C PRO A 158 5.93 -1.24 -14.10
N PRO A 159 6.47 -2.34 -13.55
CA PRO A 159 6.79 -3.51 -14.34
C PRO A 159 5.51 -4.22 -14.78
N LEU A 160 5.43 -4.59 -16.05
CA LEU A 160 4.26 -5.29 -16.61
C LEU A 160 4.51 -6.80 -16.68
N GLN A 161 4.61 -7.44 -15.52
CA GLN A 161 4.66 -8.90 -15.49
C GLN A 161 3.40 -9.46 -16.17
N PRO A 162 3.53 -10.38 -17.18
CA PRO A 162 2.42 -10.74 -18.07
C PRO A 162 1.13 -11.18 -17.36
N ALA A 163 1.22 -12.02 -16.31
CA ALA A 163 0.04 -12.51 -15.59
C ALA A 163 -0.71 -11.38 -14.87
N LEU A 164 0.02 -10.43 -14.27
CA LEU A 164 -0.59 -9.25 -13.64
C LEU A 164 -1.18 -8.30 -14.68
N THR A 165 -0.48 -8.10 -15.80
CA THR A 165 -0.93 -7.23 -16.89
C THR A 165 -2.23 -7.72 -17.50
N ALA A 166 -2.38 -9.04 -17.70
CA ALA A 166 -3.60 -9.64 -18.21
C ALA A 166 -4.83 -9.31 -17.34
N THR A 167 -4.65 -9.18 -16.03
CA THR A 167 -5.75 -8.76 -15.13
C THR A 167 -5.98 -7.25 -15.13
N LEU A 168 -4.92 -6.46 -15.30
CA LEU A 168 -4.98 -5.00 -15.29
C LEU A 168 -5.67 -4.43 -16.51
N LEU A 169 -5.46 -5.00 -17.71
CA LEU A 169 -6.04 -4.54 -18.98
C LEU A 169 -7.58 -4.66 -19.02
N GLY A 170 -8.17 -5.40 -18.11
CA GLY A 170 -9.61 -5.35 -17.83
C GLY A 170 -10.51 -5.94 -18.90
N ARG A 171 -10.00 -6.83 -19.74
CA ARG A 171 -10.74 -7.59 -20.74
C ARG A 171 -10.67 -9.08 -20.45
N PHE A 172 -11.42 -9.88 -21.18
CA PHE A 172 -11.42 -11.32 -21.09
C PHE A 172 -11.57 -11.97 -22.47
N GLY A 173 -11.30 -13.26 -22.58
CA GLY A 173 -11.42 -14.00 -23.84
C GLY A 173 -10.48 -13.47 -24.91
N ILE A 174 -10.98 -13.40 -26.15
CA ILE A 174 -10.19 -13.01 -27.32
C ILE A 174 -9.69 -11.55 -27.22
N ASP A 175 -10.50 -10.64 -26.68
CA ASP A 175 -10.09 -9.23 -26.55
C ASP A 175 -8.88 -9.08 -25.62
N ASN A 176 -8.82 -9.85 -24.54
CA ASN A 176 -7.66 -9.85 -23.66
C ASN A 176 -6.45 -10.49 -24.34
N ALA A 177 -6.63 -11.58 -25.07
CA ALA A 177 -5.56 -12.23 -25.82
C ALA A 177 -4.93 -11.26 -26.85
N LEU A 178 -5.75 -10.56 -27.64
CA LEU A 178 -5.28 -9.57 -28.62
C LEU A 178 -4.51 -8.40 -27.96
N ARG A 179 -4.95 -7.94 -26.76
CA ARG A 179 -4.20 -6.93 -26.01
C ARG A 179 -2.88 -7.48 -25.48
N MET A 180 -2.86 -8.73 -25.03
CA MET A 180 -1.63 -9.37 -24.54
C MET A 180 -0.62 -9.68 -25.65
N GLU A 181 -1.04 -9.90 -26.89
CA GLU A 181 -0.14 -9.97 -28.06
C GLU A 181 0.64 -8.66 -28.26
N GLN A 182 0.05 -7.52 -27.89
CA GLN A 182 0.70 -6.21 -27.97
C GLN A 182 1.61 -5.89 -26.77
N LEU A 183 1.68 -6.77 -25.76
CA LEU A 183 2.46 -6.52 -24.56
C LEU A 183 3.92 -6.13 -24.83
N PRO A 184 4.66 -6.72 -25.78
CA PRO A 184 6.01 -6.27 -26.09
C PRO A 184 6.14 -4.81 -26.51
N HIS A 185 5.07 -4.22 -27.04
CA HIS A 185 4.98 -2.85 -27.52
C HIS A 185 4.22 -1.92 -26.57
N THR A 186 3.82 -2.43 -25.40
CA THR A 186 2.99 -1.69 -24.44
C THR A 186 3.87 -0.98 -23.41
N ASN A 187 3.58 0.30 -23.17
CA ASN A 187 4.00 1.01 -21.97
C ASN A 187 2.78 1.19 -21.06
N VAL A 188 2.98 1.19 -19.74
CA VAL A 188 1.97 1.67 -18.79
C VAL A 188 2.61 2.69 -17.88
N MET A 189 1.94 3.81 -17.71
CA MET A 189 2.21 4.77 -16.64
C MET A 189 1.17 4.63 -15.55
N LEU A 190 1.56 4.94 -14.34
CA LEU A 190 0.66 5.06 -13.20
C LEU A 190 0.82 6.42 -12.52
N ALA A 191 -0.27 6.90 -11.93
CA ALA A 191 -0.26 8.11 -11.12
C ALA A 191 -0.74 7.78 -9.70
N LEU A 192 0.05 8.16 -8.71
CA LEU A 192 -0.23 7.95 -7.30
C LEU A 192 -0.78 9.25 -6.71
N MET A 193 -2.06 9.23 -6.31
CA MET A 193 -2.76 10.39 -5.75
C MET A 193 -2.26 10.69 -4.34
N ARG A 194 -1.92 11.94 -4.06
CA ARG A 194 -1.49 12.40 -2.73
C ARG A 194 -2.71 12.64 -1.81
N ASP A 195 -3.32 11.54 -1.35
CA ASP A 195 -4.47 11.58 -0.45
C ASP A 195 -4.12 12.02 0.99
N GLY A 196 -5.11 12.42 1.76
CA GLY A 196 -5.01 12.68 3.20
C GLY A 196 -4.54 14.06 3.64
N PHE A 197 -4.04 14.91 2.74
CA PHE A 197 -3.53 16.26 3.07
C PHE A 197 -4.63 17.31 3.05
N HIS A 198 -5.54 17.25 2.09
CA HIS A 198 -6.65 18.19 1.95
C HIS A 198 -7.89 17.69 2.71
N PRO A 199 -8.73 18.56 3.31
CA PRO A 199 -9.95 18.13 3.99
C PRO A 199 -10.92 17.32 3.11
N ASP A 200 -11.00 17.65 1.83
CA ASP A 200 -11.86 16.96 0.86
C ASP A 200 -11.21 15.70 0.26
N SER A 201 -9.99 15.37 0.66
CA SER A 201 -9.33 14.14 0.22
C SER A 201 -10.05 12.91 0.74
N ALA A 202 -10.05 11.83 -0.03
CA ALA A 202 -10.51 10.54 0.43
C ALA A 202 -9.72 10.09 1.68
N VAL A 203 -10.46 9.59 2.67
CA VAL A 203 -9.92 9.05 3.93
C VAL A 203 -10.74 7.83 4.29
N GLY A 204 -10.05 6.73 4.56
CA GLY A 204 -10.69 5.47 4.95
C GLY A 204 -10.74 5.27 6.46
N LYS A 205 -11.53 4.28 6.84
CA LYS A 205 -11.55 3.71 8.18
C LYS A 205 -11.53 2.18 8.09
N VAL A 206 -10.81 1.55 9.00
CA VAL A 206 -10.87 0.11 9.18
C VAL A 206 -12.03 -0.22 10.10
N GLU A 207 -12.84 -1.19 9.70
CA GLU A 207 -13.95 -1.73 10.47
C GLU A 207 -13.81 -3.25 10.60
N LEU A 208 -14.52 -3.87 11.53
CA LEU A 208 -14.60 -5.31 11.65
C LEU A 208 -15.94 -5.82 11.12
N ARG A 209 -15.90 -6.89 10.32
CA ARG A 209 -17.08 -7.68 9.98
C ARG A 209 -17.52 -8.50 11.18
N GLY A 210 -18.71 -9.12 11.09
CA GLY A 210 -19.26 -9.96 12.16
C GLY A 210 -18.40 -11.18 12.52
N ASP A 211 -17.51 -11.62 11.63
CA ASP A 211 -16.53 -12.69 11.88
C ASP A 211 -15.19 -12.18 12.44
N GLY A 212 -15.07 -10.87 12.69
CA GLY A 212 -13.87 -10.22 13.17
C GLY A 212 -12.81 -9.93 12.09
N SER A 213 -13.07 -10.26 10.83
CA SER A 213 -12.17 -9.90 9.72
C SER A 213 -12.23 -8.41 9.43
N PRO A 214 -11.08 -7.76 9.09
CA PRO A 214 -11.07 -6.35 8.78
C PRO A 214 -11.69 -6.06 7.42
N VAL A 215 -12.32 -4.90 7.30
CA VAL A 215 -12.70 -4.27 6.05
C VAL A 215 -12.26 -2.81 6.09
N LEU A 216 -11.78 -2.31 4.96
CA LEU A 216 -11.48 -0.89 4.80
C LEU A 216 -12.66 -0.23 4.08
N ASP A 217 -13.39 0.63 4.79
CA ASP A 217 -14.35 1.54 4.19
C ASP A 217 -13.59 2.78 3.70
N TYR A 218 -13.51 2.95 2.38
CA TYR A 218 -12.78 4.04 1.75
C TYR A 218 -13.63 4.67 0.66
N GLN A 219 -14.09 5.88 0.93
CA GLN A 219 -14.95 6.64 0.02
C GLN A 219 -14.11 7.54 -0.87
N MET A 220 -14.20 7.33 -2.18
CA MET A 220 -13.62 8.24 -3.17
C MET A 220 -14.42 9.53 -3.23
N THR A 221 -13.74 10.67 -3.15
CA THR A 221 -14.36 12.00 -3.21
C THR A 221 -14.20 12.64 -4.59
N ASP A 222 -15.03 13.64 -4.90
CA ASP A 222 -14.91 14.42 -6.13
C ASP A 222 -13.51 15.06 -6.28
N TYR A 223 -12.92 15.48 -5.17
CA TYR A 223 -11.54 15.99 -5.12
C TYR A 223 -10.53 14.95 -5.62
N THR A 224 -10.70 13.68 -5.22
CA THR A 224 -9.82 12.59 -5.68
C THR A 224 -10.09 12.23 -7.14
N TRP A 225 -11.36 12.20 -7.56
CA TRP A 225 -11.74 11.93 -8.95
C TRP A 225 -11.24 13.02 -9.92
N ASP A 226 -11.25 14.30 -9.52
CA ASP A 226 -10.63 15.38 -10.30
C ASP A 226 -9.12 15.13 -10.51
N GLY A 227 -8.40 14.73 -9.45
CA GLY A 227 -7.00 14.37 -9.55
C GLY A 227 -6.74 13.22 -10.52
N ILE A 228 -7.56 12.17 -10.48
CA ILE A 228 -7.48 11.02 -11.39
C ILE A 228 -7.72 11.46 -12.84
N ARG A 229 -8.69 12.31 -13.12
CA ARG A 229 -8.96 12.84 -14.47
C ARG A 229 -7.78 13.63 -15.01
N ARG A 230 -7.23 14.54 -14.20
CA ARG A 230 -6.04 15.33 -14.58
C ARG A 230 -4.81 14.43 -14.80
N ALA A 231 -4.62 13.42 -13.98
CA ALA A 231 -3.54 12.47 -14.16
C ALA A 231 -3.67 11.67 -15.46
N TYR A 232 -4.90 11.29 -15.88
CA TYR A 232 -5.11 10.66 -17.18
C TYR A 232 -4.69 11.59 -18.32
N HIS A 233 -5.06 12.88 -18.29
CA HIS A 233 -4.63 13.86 -19.28
C HIS A 233 -3.11 13.97 -19.35
N THR A 234 -2.45 14.14 -18.22
CA THR A 234 -0.99 14.24 -18.12
C THR A 234 -0.30 12.99 -18.67
N MET A 235 -0.75 11.79 -18.26
CA MET A 235 -0.17 10.54 -18.77
C MET A 235 -0.34 10.41 -20.28
N ALA A 236 -1.52 10.75 -20.82
CA ALA A 236 -1.76 10.73 -22.27
C ALA A 236 -0.85 11.72 -23.02
N GLU A 237 -0.68 12.92 -22.51
CA GLU A 237 0.24 13.93 -23.09
C GLU A 237 1.69 13.43 -23.12
N ILE A 238 2.18 12.87 -22.04
CA ILE A 238 3.54 12.31 -21.95
C ILE A 238 3.69 11.13 -22.93
N GLN A 239 2.73 10.22 -22.96
CA GLN A 239 2.78 9.04 -23.81
C GLN A 239 2.78 9.40 -25.30
N PHE A 240 1.92 10.33 -25.74
CA PHE A 240 1.96 10.83 -27.13
C PHE A 240 3.23 11.63 -27.44
N ALA A 241 3.70 12.45 -26.53
CA ALA A 241 4.96 13.17 -26.69
C ALA A 241 6.17 12.22 -26.83
N ALA A 242 6.08 11.04 -26.20
CA ALA A 242 7.09 9.98 -26.31
C ALA A 242 6.95 9.14 -27.61
N GLY A 243 5.99 9.43 -28.47
CA GLY A 243 5.80 8.74 -29.75
C GLY A 243 4.79 7.57 -29.71
N ALA A 244 3.92 7.51 -28.72
CA ALA A 244 2.87 6.49 -28.72
C ALA A 244 1.93 6.60 -29.92
N LYS A 245 1.60 5.45 -30.53
CA LYS A 245 0.62 5.36 -31.63
C LYS A 245 -0.81 5.51 -31.14
N SER A 246 -1.07 5.03 -29.91
CA SER A 246 -2.37 5.10 -29.29
C SER A 246 -2.24 5.01 -27.78
N VAL A 247 -3.22 5.58 -27.08
CA VAL A 247 -3.29 5.61 -25.62
C VAL A 247 -4.63 5.05 -25.15
N LEU A 248 -4.61 4.36 -24.03
CA LEU A 248 -5.76 3.77 -23.34
C LEU A 248 -5.75 4.18 -21.87
N PRO A 249 -6.55 5.16 -21.42
CA PRO A 249 -6.86 5.29 -20.00
C PRO A 249 -7.50 3.99 -19.50
N LEU A 250 -6.95 3.36 -18.44
CA LEU A 250 -7.46 2.07 -17.99
C LEU A 250 -8.82 2.25 -17.29
N HIS A 251 -9.86 2.16 -18.09
CA HIS A 251 -11.26 2.31 -17.72
C HIS A 251 -12.12 1.29 -18.47
N ALA A 252 -13.23 0.86 -17.87
CA ALA A 252 -14.10 -0.17 -18.47
C ALA A 252 -14.66 0.22 -19.85
N ASP A 253 -14.94 1.50 -20.04
CA ASP A 253 -15.54 2.04 -21.28
C ASP A 253 -14.52 2.62 -22.26
N ALA A 254 -13.22 2.56 -21.95
CA ALA A 254 -12.19 3.11 -22.80
C ALA A 254 -11.63 2.08 -23.79
N GLU A 255 -11.28 2.56 -24.96
CA GLU A 255 -10.51 1.85 -25.98
C GLU A 255 -9.28 2.66 -26.35
N TYR A 256 -8.34 2.03 -27.06
CA TYR A 256 -7.17 2.73 -27.58
C TYR A 256 -7.57 3.82 -28.57
N VAL A 257 -7.10 5.03 -28.34
CA VAL A 257 -7.34 6.18 -29.21
C VAL A 257 -6.04 6.69 -29.83
N PRO A 258 -6.04 7.03 -31.14
CA PRO A 258 -4.81 7.24 -31.91
C PRO A 258 -4.28 8.68 -31.88
N THR A 259 -4.92 9.61 -31.16
CA THR A 259 -4.49 11.01 -31.11
C THR A 259 -4.74 11.62 -29.74
N LEU A 260 -3.92 12.60 -29.35
CA LEU A 260 -4.10 13.32 -28.09
C LEU A 260 -5.46 14.03 -28.01
N ALA A 261 -5.96 14.57 -29.11
CA ALA A 261 -7.28 15.22 -29.14
C ALA A 261 -8.40 14.23 -28.79
N LYS A 262 -8.38 13.03 -29.39
CA LYS A 262 -9.33 11.96 -29.05
C LYS A 262 -9.14 11.42 -27.63
N ALA A 263 -7.91 11.39 -27.12
CA ALA A 263 -7.66 10.98 -25.74
C ALA A 263 -8.26 11.98 -24.74
N ARG A 264 -8.12 13.26 -25.01
CA ARG A 264 -8.73 14.32 -24.18
C ARG A 264 -10.26 14.23 -24.19
N GLU A 265 -10.86 14.14 -25.37
CA GLU A 265 -12.31 13.97 -25.53
C GLU A 265 -12.82 12.72 -24.79
N LEU A 266 -12.13 11.59 -24.95
CA LEU A 266 -12.47 10.35 -24.23
C LEU A 266 -12.40 10.56 -22.72
N ILE A 267 -11.29 11.07 -22.19
CA ILE A 267 -11.05 11.26 -20.75
C ILE A 267 -12.10 12.20 -20.14
N ASP A 268 -12.46 13.29 -20.84
CA ASP A 268 -13.45 14.25 -20.37
C ASP A 268 -14.85 13.61 -20.23
N ASN A 269 -15.18 12.64 -21.08
CA ASN A 269 -16.47 11.96 -21.10
C ASN A 269 -16.51 10.66 -20.27
N LEU A 270 -15.39 10.19 -19.68
CA LEU A 270 -15.41 9.01 -18.83
C LEU A 270 -16.20 9.26 -17.52
N SER A 271 -17.10 8.34 -17.18
CA SER A 271 -17.73 8.28 -15.86
C SER A 271 -16.75 7.69 -14.87
N LEU A 272 -16.09 8.53 -14.09
CA LEU A 272 -15.11 8.10 -13.09
C LEU A 272 -15.82 7.54 -11.85
N GLU A 273 -15.92 6.22 -11.80
CA GLU A 273 -16.62 5.46 -10.77
C GLU A 273 -15.81 4.24 -10.33
N ILE A 274 -16.06 3.77 -9.12
CA ILE A 274 -15.55 2.49 -8.63
C ILE A 274 -16.08 1.36 -9.52
N TYR A 275 -15.24 0.37 -9.81
CA TYR A 275 -15.44 -0.75 -10.75
C TYR A 275 -15.37 -0.39 -12.25
N ARG A 276 -15.51 0.87 -12.63
CA ARG A 276 -15.30 1.30 -14.04
C ARG A 276 -13.88 1.81 -14.25
N THR A 277 -13.38 2.67 -13.36
CA THR A 277 -11.98 3.12 -13.34
C THR A 277 -11.10 2.03 -12.74
N ARG A 278 -10.02 1.66 -13.42
CA ARG A 278 -9.02 0.72 -12.88
C ARG A 278 -8.17 1.45 -11.85
N LEU A 279 -8.38 1.08 -10.60
CA LEU A 279 -7.65 1.64 -9.47
C LEU A 279 -6.80 0.56 -8.82
N GLY A 280 -5.68 0.99 -8.27
CA GLY A 280 -4.78 0.15 -7.47
C GLY A 280 -4.38 0.84 -6.18
N CYS A 281 -3.76 0.07 -5.31
CA CYS A 281 -3.14 0.55 -4.08
C CYS A 281 -2.04 -0.42 -3.66
N ALA A 282 -0.90 0.14 -3.22
CA ALA A 282 0.19 -0.64 -2.63
C ALA A 282 0.73 0.02 -1.35
N HIS A 283 0.15 1.12 -0.91
CA HIS A 283 0.73 2.01 0.09
C HIS A 283 -0.25 2.33 1.21
N VAL A 284 -0.80 1.29 1.86
CA VAL A 284 -1.74 1.49 2.98
C VAL A 284 -1.02 2.09 4.18
N MET A 285 -1.48 3.25 4.63
CA MET A 285 -0.94 4.01 5.76
C MET A 285 -2.06 4.45 6.70
N GLY A 286 -1.71 4.83 7.94
CA GLY A 286 -2.71 5.27 8.91
C GLY A 286 -3.49 4.12 9.56
N GLY A 287 -4.50 4.46 10.34
CA GLY A 287 -5.30 3.50 11.13
C GLY A 287 -4.87 3.39 12.59
N CYS A 288 -3.62 3.74 12.92
CA CYS A 288 -3.11 3.88 14.30
C CYS A 288 -2.24 5.14 14.41
N GLY A 289 -2.71 6.25 13.83
CA GLY A 289 -1.94 7.48 13.71
C GLY A 289 -1.32 7.95 15.03
N MET A 290 -0.07 8.44 14.96
CA MET A 290 0.63 8.98 16.12
C MET A 290 0.28 10.45 16.37
N SER A 291 0.15 10.80 17.64
CA SER A 291 -0.05 12.17 18.13
C SER A 291 0.31 12.22 19.62
N GLU A 292 0.90 13.31 20.10
CA GLU A 292 1.08 13.53 21.53
C GLU A 292 -0.26 13.75 22.27
N ASP A 293 -1.28 14.25 21.57
CA ASP A 293 -2.63 14.33 22.14
C ASP A 293 -3.37 12.99 21.90
N PRO A 294 -3.72 12.25 22.98
CA PRO A 294 -4.44 10.99 22.89
C PRO A 294 -5.84 11.11 22.28
N LYS A 295 -6.37 12.33 22.16
CA LYS A 295 -7.63 12.59 21.46
C LYS A 295 -7.47 12.53 19.95
N LEU A 296 -6.25 12.64 19.43
CA LEU A 296 -5.96 12.72 18.00
C LEU A 296 -5.24 11.47 17.46
N GLY A 297 -4.60 10.68 18.31
CA GLY A 297 -3.84 9.48 17.92
C GLY A 297 -4.11 8.25 18.78
N VAL A 298 -3.66 7.12 18.28
CA VAL A 298 -3.65 5.82 18.99
C VAL A 298 -2.36 5.67 19.80
N THR A 299 -1.27 6.25 19.30
CA THR A 299 0.06 6.21 19.89
C THR A 299 0.66 7.61 20.02
N ASP A 300 1.64 7.74 20.88
CA ASP A 300 2.52 8.92 20.93
C ASP A 300 3.57 8.88 19.81
N SER A 301 4.46 9.88 19.73
CA SER A 301 5.53 9.97 18.74
C SER A 301 6.62 8.90 18.85
N LEU A 302 6.62 8.15 19.97
CA LEU A 302 7.49 6.99 20.18
C LEU A 302 6.80 5.67 19.84
N GLY A 303 5.64 5.72 19.18
CA GLY A 303 4.85 4.56 18.81
C GLY A 303 4.22 3.82 20.01
N ARG A 304 4.25 4.38 21.21
CA ARG A 304 3.69 3.76 22.42
C ARG A 304 2.18 3.97 22.44
N HIS A 305 1.44 2.92 22.72
CA HIS A 305 -0.02 3.00 22.88
C HIS A 305 -0.40 3.86 24.08
N HIS A 306 -1.34 4.78 23.92
CA HIS A 306 -1.69 5.73 24.99
C HIS A 306 -2.27 5.07 26.24
N GLN A 307 -2.99 3.95 26.12
CA GLN A 307 -3.67 3.27 27.23
C GLN A 307 -2.96 2.01 27.71
N LEU A 308 -2.00 1.47 26.96
CA LEU A 308 -1.33 0.20 27.31
C LEU A 308 0.18 0.40 27.40
N ARG A 309 0.73 0.33 28.62
CA ARG A 309 2.13 0.68 28.91
C ARG A 309 3.19 -0.24 28.30
N ASN A 310 2.82 -1.47 27.93
CA ASN A 310 3.73 -2.45 27.34
C ASN A 310 3.36 -2.84 25.91
N LEU A 311 2.65 -1.94 25.21
CA LEU A 311 2.30 -2.09 23.81
C LEU A 311 2.84 -0.91 23.00
N SER A 312 3.43 -1.21 21.85
CA SER A 312 3.77 -0.20 20.84
C SER A 312 3.45 -0.69 19.43
N ILE A 313 3.40 0.24 18.49
CA ILE A 313 3.11 -0.03 17.08
C ILE A 313 4.29 0.47 16.28
N HIS A 314 4.85 -0.38 15.40
CA HIS A 314 6.02 -0.06 14.59
C HIS A 314 5.78 -0.46 13.13
N ASP A 315 4.87 0.22 12.46
CA ASP A 315 4.53 -0.01 11.05
C ASP A 315 3.93 1.25 10.40
N GLY A 316 3.48 1.11 9.14
CA GLY A 316 2.88 2.21 8.38
C GLY A 316 1.55 2.71 8.93
N SER A 317 0.93 2.03 9.91
CA SER A 317 -0.30 2.52 10.53
C SER A 317 -0.09 3.76 11.40
N LEU A 318 1.15 4.04 11.80
CA LEU A 318 1.52 5.21 12.60
C LEU A 318 1.40 6.54 11.86
N PHE A 319 1.44 6.54 10.53
CA PHE A 319 1.37 7.79 9.78
C PHE A 319 0.02 8.49 9.98
N PRO A 320 0.01 9.75 10.43
CA PRO A 320 -1.23 10.50 10.66
C PRO A 320 -1.90 10.97 9.35
N THR A 321 -1.17 10.88 8.23
CA THR A 321 -1.63 11.12 6.86
C THR A 321 -0.85 10.24 5.89
N SER A 322 -1.28 10.12 4.64
CA SER A 322 -0.42 9.64 3.56
C SER A 322 0.84 10.50 3.49
N ILE A 323 1.97 9.94 3.09
CA ILE A 323 3.19 10.75 2.90
C ILE A 323 3.30 11.32 1.48
N GLY A 324 2.33 11.02 0.60
CA GLY A 324 2.29 11.51 -0.78
C GLY A 324 3.36 10.92 -1.69
N ALA A 325 4.07 9.88 -1.24
CA ALA A 325 5.12 9.19 -1.99
C ALA A 325 5.17 7.71 -1.55
N ASN A 326 6.02 6.90 -2.20
CA ASN A 326 6.25 5.50 -1.85
C ASN A 326 6.76 5.39 -0.41
N PRO A 327 6.04 4.75 0.54
CA PRO A 327 6.31 4.88 1.97
C PRO A 327 7.42 3.97 2.49
N GLN A 328 7.95 3.05 1.71
CA GLN A 328 8.86 2.00 2.18
C GLN A 328 10.05 2.53 2.98
N LEU A 329 10.77 3.54 2.48
CA LEU A 329 11.93 4.10 3.18
C LEU A 329 11.53 4.86 4.45
N SER A 330 10.39 5.56 4.43
CA SER A 330 9.86 6.25 5.61
C SER A 330 9.43 5.26 6.69
N VAL A 331 8.77 4.15 6.31
CA VAL A 331 8.44 3.06 7.25
C VAL A 331 9.71 2.46 7.84
N TYR A 332 10.73 2.17 7.03
CA TYR A 332 11.98 1.61 7.53
C TYR A 332 12.71 2.55 8.49
N GLY A 333 12.83 3.84 8.13
CA GLY A 333 13.50 4.84 8.96
C GLY A 333 12.79 5.02 10.30
N LEU A 334 11.48 5.21 10.26
CA LEU A 334 10.67 5.37 11.47
C LEU A 334 10.74 4.12 12.36
N THR A 335 10.51 2.93 11.82
CA THR A 335 10.52 1.70 12.61
C THR A 335 11.89 1.35 13.16
N ALA A 336 12.97 1.64 12.43
CA ALA A 336 14.35 1.44 12.94
C ALA A 336 14.64 2.37 14.11
N GLN A 337 14.22 3.63 14.06
CA GLN A 337 14.35 4.58 15.15
C GLN A 337 13.55 4.13 16.38
N LEU A 338 12.27 3.78 16.21
CA LEU A 338 11.39 3.34 17.29
C LEU A 338 11.90 2.04 17.94
N ALA A 339 12.37 1.08 17.15
CA ALA A 339 12.93 -0.17 17.65
C ALA A 339 14.21 0.06 18.47
N SER A 340 15.09 0.98 18.04
CA SER A 340 16.30 1.33 18.77
C SER A 340 15.97 1.97 20.12
N GLN A 341 15.02 2.90 20.16
CA GLN A 341 14.57 3.54 21.40
C GLN A 341 13.89 2.54 22.34
N LEU A 342 13.08 1.62 21.81
CA LEU A 342 12.48 0.54 22.58
C LEU A 342 13.54 -0.38 23.18
N ALA A 343 14.56 -0.76 22.39
CA ALA A 343 15.65 -1.62 22.88
C ALA A 343 16.41 -0.99 24.05
N GLU A 344 16.74 0.31 23.98
CA GLU A 344 17.39 1.02 25.09
C GLU A 344 16.50 1.07 26.35
N ARG A 345 15.23 1.33 26.18
CA ARG A 345 14.26 1.32 27.31
C ARG A 345 14.15 -0.06 27.98
N LEU A 346 14.15 -1.15 27.18
CA LEU A 346 14.04 -2.51 27.73
C LEU A 346 15.33 -3.00 28.39
N LYS A 347 16.50 -2.43 28.06
CA LYS A 347 17.76 -2.70 28.76
C LYS A 347 17.80 -2.04 30.15
N SER A 348 17.13 -0.90 30.31
CA SER A 348 17.10 -0.12 31.55
C SER A 348 15.96 -0.51 32.51
N ALA A 349 15.05 -1.39 32.10
CA ALA A 349 13.90 -1.89 32.87
C ALA A 349 14.14 -3.31 33.39
#